data_d12cf2985d73e9461d2801314784274e
#
_entry.id   d12cf2985d73e9461d2801314784274e
#
_cell.length_a   1.000
_cell.length_b   1.000
_cell.length_c   1.000
_cell.angle_alpha   90.00
_cell.angle_beta   90.00
_cell.angle_gamma   90.00
#
_symmetry.space_group_name_H-M   'P 1'
#
loop_
_entity.id
_entity.type
_entity.pdbx_description
1 polymer ?
#
loop_
_entity_poly.entity_id
_entity_poly.type
_entity_poly.pdbx_seq_one_letter_code
_entity_poly.pdbx_strand_id
1 'polypeptide(L)'
;WLLKGLVPDHNTIANFRKNNPKAIARVFRATVKLASHFELIGGALVAGDSTKLRAQNSKKNNFNPNKIERHIAYIDARLEEYNSALAKEDGDVLEKQIIAKKIKKHSIQKQKYIGYQNTIDTTGVTQISTSDPDSRQIMTRNNISEVAYTVQTTVDALHNIPIDFKVTNENDSKAMGGMLRRAKNILGHNNFTAIYDKGYHTGSEFDYANRLGIDVLVAIPGVSAHAPDLAFDVEHFKYHQETDTYICPANETLTTNGNWYAKKNGKSITQMKHYKTSACLTCELYKKCTKNAKGRLIERSQYAHLIYQNKVRIDNNYQIYRRRQAIVEHPYGVIKRQWGFYYIMTKKTIKHASADVGLIFTAYNLRRIFNLIDHNL
;
A
#
# COMPACT_ATOMS: atom_id res chain seq x y z
N TRP A 1 -36.01 17.40 8.63
CA TRP A 1 -35.87 18.85 8.43
C TRP A 1 -35.14 19.16 7.10
N LEU A 2 -33.90 18.72 6.91
CA LEU A 2 -33.12 18.98 5.67
C LEU A 2 -33.81 18.48 4.41
N LEU A 3 -34.46 17.32 4.48
CA LEU A 3 -35.15 16.71 3.33
C LEU A 3 -36.64 17.08 3.25
N LYS A 4 -37.11 18.01 4.12
CA LYS A 4 -38.53 18.45 4.15
C LYS A 4 -39.54 17.29 4.14
N GLY A 5 -39.24 16.21 4.85
CA GLY A 5 -40.08 15.00 4.90
C GLY A 5 -39.89 14.02 3.74
N LEU A 6 -39.02 14.29 2.75
CA LEU A 6 -38.70 13.35 1.69
C LEU A 6 -37.89 12.18 2.26
N VAL A 7 -38.31 10.96 1.91
CA VAL A 7 -37.60 9.72 2.26
C VAL A 7 -37.06 9.08 0.96
N PRO A 8 -35.83 9.40 0.56
CA PRO A 8 -35.25 8.84 -0.64
C PRO A 8 -35.07 7.32 -0.49
N ASP A 9 -35.43 6.60 -1.53
CA ASP A 9 -35.21 5.15 -1.58
C ASP A 9 -33.71 4.80 -1.76
N HIS A 10 -33.37 3.52 -1.59
CA HIS A 10 -32.01 3.04 -1.71
C HIS A 10 -31.40 3.24 -3.12
N ASN A 11 -32.21 3.21 -4.20
CA ASN A 11 -31.74 3.45 -5.55
C ASN A 11 -31.39 4.93 -5.76
N THR A 12 -32.22 5.83 -5.23
CA THR A 12 -31.96 7.27 -5.25
C THR A 12 -30.65 7.60 -4.56
N ILE A 13 -30.40 7.02 -3.37
CA ILE A 13 -29.14 7.19 -2.64
C ILE A 13 -27.96 6.61 -3.42
N ALA A 14 -28.10 5.40 -3.99
CA ALA A 14 -27.06 4.75 -4.78
C ALA A 14 -26.72 5.55 -6.04
N ASN A 15 -27.74 6.07 -6.76
CA ASN A 15 -27.56 6.90 -7.95
C ASN A 15 -26.92 8.25 -7.60
N PHE A 16 -27.32 8.88 -6.49
CA PHE A 16 -26.67 10.09 -6.00
C PHE A 16 -25.16 9.89 -5.81
N ARG A 17 -24.73 8.85 -5.10
CA ARG A 17 -23.30 8.52 -4.90
C ARG A 17 -22.58 8.30 -6.21
N LYS A 18 -23.18 7.50 -7.11
CA LYS A 18 -22.64 7.18 -8.44
C LYS A 18 -22.42 8.43 -9.30
N ASN A 19 -23.38 9.33 -9.30
CA ASN A 19 -23.41 10.47 -10.22
C ASN A 19 -22.65 11.70 -9.70
N ASN A 20 -22.37 11.77 -8.40
CA ASN A 20 -21.82 12.98 -7.75
C ASN A 20 -20.45 12.82 -7.08
N PRO A 21 -19.47 12.02 -7.58
CA PRO A 21 -18.21 11.78 -6.88
C PRO A 21 -17.39 13.07 -6.68
N LYS A 22 -17.40 14.00 -7.62
CA LYS A 22 -16.70 15.28 -7.49
C LYS A 22 -17.36 16.21 -6.45
N ALA A 23 -18.69 16.22 -6.36
CA ALA A 23 -19.41 16.99 -5.36
C ALA A 23 -19.16 16.45 -3.95
N ILE A 24 -19.18 15.14 -3.77
CA ILE A 24 -18.87 14.47 -2.50
C ILE A 24 -17.45 14.82 -2.01
N ALA A 25 -16.45 14.80 -2.89
CA ALA A 25 -15.10 15.21 -2.54
C ALA A 25 -15.02 16.68 -2.11
N ARG A 26 -15.85 17.56 -2.71
CA ARG A 26 -15.94 18.97 -2.29
C ARG A 26 -16.61 19.12 -0.92
N VAL A 27 -17.67 18.35 -0.66
CA VAL A 27 -18.34 18.35 0.64
C VAL A 27 -17.40 17.87 1.76
N PHE A 28 -16.64 16.80 1.51
CA PHE A 28 -15.61 16.39 2.48
C PHE A 28 -14.61 17.52 2.78
N ARG A 29 -14.10 18.20 1.75
CA ARG A 29 -13.20 19.35 1.97
C ARG A 29 -13.87 20.51 2.70
N ALA A 30 -15.16 20.70 2.51
CA ALA A 30 -15.92 21.71 3.27
C ALA A 30 -15.99 21.37 4.76
N THR A 31 -16.11 20.07 5.13
CA THR A 31 -16.05 19.69 6.56
C THR A 31 -14.67 19.95 7.17
N VAL A 32 -13.59 19.79 6.41
CA VAL A 32 -12.24 20.13 6.89
C VAL A 32 -12.10 21.64 7.10
N LYS A 33 -12.59 22.45 6.15
CA LYS A 33 -12.61 23.92 6.31
C LYS A 33 -13.47 24.36 7.50
N LEU A 34 -14.61 23.70 7.72
CA LEU A 34 -15.47 23.96 8.87
C LEU A 34 -14.74 23.64 10.19
N ALA A 35 -14.06 22.49 10.26
CA ALA A 35 -13.25 22.13 11.42
C ALA A 35 -12.12 23.15 11.67
N SER A 36 -11.47 23.63 10.60
CA SER A 36 -10.44 24.68 10.70
C SER A 36 -11.02 26.00 11.19
N HIS A 37 -12.23 26.38 10.74
CA HIS A 37 -12.90 27.61 11.17
C HIS A 37 -13.22 27.59 12.68
N PHE A 38 -13.55 26.44 13.24
CA PHE A 38 -13.77 26.24 14.68
C PHE A 38 -12.49 25.89 15.45
N GLU A 39 -11.31 26.11 14.87
CA GLU A 39 -10.00 25.84 15.49
C GLU A 39 -9.80 24.38 15.94
N LEU A 40 -10.53 23.44 15.34
CA LEU A 40 -10.47 22.01 15.66
C LEU A 40 -9.35 21.26 14.93
N ILE A 41 -8.59 21.94 14.08
CA ILE A 41 -7.42 21.42 13.39
C ILE A 41 -6.18 22.11 13.93
N GLY A 42 -5.28 21.34 14.54
CA GLY A 42 -4.06 21.89 15.13
C GLY A 42 -2.97 22.19 14.11
N GLY A 43 -2.90 21.43 13.02
CA GLY A 43 -1.96 21.64 11.92
C GLY A 43 -0.49 21.40 12.23
N ALA A 44 -0.12 21.09 13.49
CA ALA A 44 1.29 20.89 13.89
C ALA A 44 1.74 19.44 13.85
N LEU A 45 0.83 18.49 14.03
CA LEU A 45 1.09 17.06 14.01
C LEU A 45 -0.01 16.34 13.24
N VAL A 46 0.38 15.53 12.25
CA VAL A 46 -0.55 14.68 11.52
C VAL A 46 -0.09 13.23 11.54
N ALA A 47 -1.03 12.30 11.52
CA ALA A 47 -0.73 10.88 11.40
C ALA A 47 -1.26 10.34 10.07
N GLY A 48 -0.41 9.63 9.35
CA GLY A 48 -0.78 8.93 8.13
C GLY A 48 -0.88 7.43 8.36
N ASP A 49 -1.92 6.83 7.77
CA ASP A 49 -2.11 5.38 7.78
C ASP A 49 -2.99 4.95 6.62
N SER A 50 -3.10 3.67 6.41
CA SER A 50 -4.03 3.09 5.44
C SER A 50 -4.95 2.07 6.05
N THR A 51 -6.15 1.99 5.49
CA THR A 51 -7.06 0.89 5.78
C THR A 51 -7.49 0.18 4.52
N LYS A 52 -7.73 -1.12 4.61
CA LYS A 52 -8.23 -1.92 3.50
C LYS A 52 -9.75 -2.02 3.62
N LEU A 53 -10.47 -1.64 2.56
CA LEU A 53 -11.91 -1.80 2.44
C LEU A 53 -12.20 -2.78 1.29
N ARG A 54 -12.98 -3.82 1.59
CA ARG A 54 -13.33 -4.84 0.59
C ARG A 54 -14.09 -4.20 -0.57
N ALA A 55 -13.70 -4.55 -1.78
CA ALA A 55 -14.44 -4.20 -2.98
C ALA A 55 -15.64 -5.13 -3.17
N GLN A 56 -16.66 -4.68 -3.90
CA GLN A 56 -17.74 -5.56 -4.36
C GLN A 56 -17.26 -6.48 -5.50
N ASN A 57 -16.30 -7.29 -5.18
CA ASN A 57 -15.71 -8.27 -6.08
C ASN A 57 -15.34 -9.52 -5.30
N SER A 58 -15.14 -10.63 -5.98
CA SER A 58 -14.74 -11.89 -5.38
C SER A 58 -13.38 -12.34 -5.93
N LYS A 59 -12.68 -13.17 -5.17
CA LYS A 59 -11.43 -13.80 -5.64
C LYS A 59 -11.62 -14.61 -6.92
N LYS A 60 -12.84 -15.12 -7.18
CA LYS A 60 -13.15 -15.86 -8.41
C LYS A 60 -12.98 -14.98 -9.65
N ASN A 61 -13.32 -13.70 -9.54
CA ASN A 61 -13.28 -12.71 -10.62
C ASN A 61 -11.98 -11.90 -10.67
N ASN A 62 -10.98 -12.29 -9.88
CA ASN A 62 -9.66 -11.68 -9.89
C ASN A 62 -8.62 -12.70 -10.39
N PHE A 63 -7.80 -12.32 -11.37
CA PHE A 63 -6.85 -13.16 -12.08
C PHE A 63 -5.46 -12.55 -12.04
N ASN A 64 -4.48 -13.34 -11.61
CA ASN A 64 -3.06 -13.06 -11.72
C ASN A 64 -2.39 -14.11 -12.63
N PRO A 65 -1.14 -13.93 -13.09
CA PRO A 65 -0.47 -14.86 -13.99
C PRO A 65 -0.56 -16.33 -13.54
N ASN A 66 -0.21 -16.62 -12.29
CA ASN A 66 -0.23 -17.99 -11.75
C ASN A 66 -1.63 -18.63 -11.73
N LYS A 67 -2.68 -17.82 -11.56
CA LYS A 67 -4.05 -18.34 -11.61
C LYS A 67 -4.50 -18.57 -13.03
N ILE A 68 -4.12 -17.70 -13.96
CA ILE A 68 -4.41 -17.85 -15.40
C ILE A 68 -3.74 -19.12 -15.92
N GLU A 69 -2.46 -19.30 -15.65
CA GLU A 69 -1.69 -20.47 -16.04
C GLU A 69 -2.34 -21.78 -15.55
N ARG A 70 -2.72 -21.84 -14.26
CA ARG A 70 -3.43 -23.02 -13.71
C ARG A 70 -4.75 -23.29 -14.39
N HIS A 71 -5.51 -22.26 -14.77
CA HIS A 71 -6.76 -22.43 -15.50
C HIS A 71 -6.53 -22.93 -16.92
N ILE A 72 -5.51 -22.40 -17.61
CA ILE A 72 -5.14 -22.86 -18.96
C ILE A 72 -4.70 -24.32 -18.92
N ALA A 73 -3.80 -24.69 -18.01
CA ALA A 73 -3.33 -26.08 -17.86
C ALA A 73 -4.47 -27.05 -17.57
N TYR A 74 -5.40 -26.68 -16.67
CA TYR A 74 -6.60 -27.49 -16.42
C TYR A 74 -7.46 -27.67 -17.67
N ILE A 75 -7.67 -26.62 -18.43
CA ILE A 75 -8.48 -26.67 -19.67
C ILE A 75 -7.77 -27.54 -20.72
N ASP A 76 -6.47 -27.43 -20.85
CA ASP A 76 -5.68 -28.23 -21.82
C ASP A 76 -5.79 -29.72 -21.51
N ALA A 77 -5.63 -30.11 -20.24
CA ALA A 77 -5.85 -31.50 -19.82
C ALA A 77 -7.27 -32.00 -20.14
N ARG A 78 -8.29 -31.16 -19.94
CA ARG A 78 -9.68 -31.52 -20.28
C ARG A 78 -9.93 -31.62 -21.79
N LEU A 79 -9.32 -30.75 -22.57
CA LEU A 79 -9.42 -30.81 -24.03
C LEU A 79 -8.78 -32.06 -24.58
N GLU A 80 -7.64 -32.47 -24.03
CA GLU A 80 -6.96 -33.73 -24.40
C GLU A 80 -7.81 -34.97 -24.09
N GLU A 81 -8.42 -34.99 -22.87
CA GLU A 81 -9.36 -36.02 -22.44
C GLU A 81 -10.57 -36.13 -23.41
N TYR A 82 -11.19 -34.98 -23.74
CA TYR A 82 -12.36 -34.95 -24.65
C TYR A 82 -12.00 -35.30 -26.09
N ASN A 83 -10.86 -34.89 -26.58
CA ASN A 83 -10.40 -35.27 -27.92
C ASN A 83 -10.11 -36.78 -27.98
N SER A 84 -9.51 -37.34 -26.92
CA SER A 84 -9.25 -38.82 -26.85
C SER A 84 -10.57 -39.59 -26.73
N ALA A 85 -11.57 -39.10 -26.01
CA ALA A 85 -12.88 -39.69 -25.95
C ALA A 85 -13.61 -39.64 -27.32
N LEU A 86 -13.55 -38.50 -27.99
CA LEU A 86 -14.15 -38.33 -29.32
C LEU A 86 -13.54 -39.26 -30.38
N ALA A 87 -12.24 -39.50 -30.27
CA ALA A 87 -11.53 -40.42 -31.19
C ALA A 87 -11.87 -41.91 -30.97
N LYS A 88 -12.33 -42.27 -29.78
CA LYS A 88 -12.72 -43.66 -29.41
C LYS A 88 -14.21 -43.95 -29.67
N GLU A 89 -15.00 -42.94 -29.88
CA GLU A 89 -16.43 -43.06 -30.04
C GLU A 89 -16.82 -43.40 -31.48
N ASP A 90 -17.23 -44.64 -31.77
CA ASP A 90 -17.48 -45.11 -33.14
C ASP A 90 -18.94 -45.11 -33.60
N GLY A 91 -19.91 -44.82 -32.71
CA GLY A 91 -21.32 -45.08 -33.10
C GLY A 91 -22.37 -44.03 -32.69
N ASP A 92 -22.28 -43.42 -31.53
CA ASP A 92 -23.37 -42.55 -31.03
C ASP A 92 -23.20 -41.10 -31.46
N VAL A 93 -24.05 -40.66 -32.39
CA VAL A 93 -24.07 -39.29 -32.92
C VAL A 93 -24.42 -38.30 -31.79
N LEU A 94 -25.23 -38.66 -30.80
CA LEU A 94 -25.62 -37.81 -29.70
C LEU A 94 -24.46 -37.58 -28.73
N GLU A 95 -23.70 -38.61 -28.39
CA GLU A 95 -22.52 -38.50 -27.53
C GLU A 95 -21.42 -37.66 -28.20
N LYS A 96 -21.14 -37.87 -29.49
CA LYS A 96 -20.24 -37.01 -30.27
C LYS A 96 -20.61 -35.54 -30.23
N GLN A 97 -21.89 -35.22 -30.35
CA GLN A 97 -22.38 -33.82 -30.26
C GLN A 97 -22.20 -33.25 -28.85
N ILE A 98 -22.38 -34.04 -27.79
CA ILE A 98 -22.17 -33.60 -26.40
C ILE A 98 -20.68 -33.29 -26.16
N ILE A 99 -19.79 -34.19 -26.60
CA ILE A 99 -18.33 -34.00 -26.47
C ILE A 99 -17.89 -32.75 -27.26
N ALA A 100 -18.34 -32.60 -28.51
CA ALA A 100 -18.02 -31.42 -29.32
C ALA A 100 -18.47 -30.11 -28.67
N LYS A 101 -19.64 -30.08 -28.04
CA LYS A 101 -20.11 -28.92 -27.27
C LYS A 101 -19.20 -28.61 -26.07
N LYS A 102 -18.70 -29.65 -25.36
CA LYS A 102 -17.75 -29.49 -24.26
C LYS A 102 -16.41 -28.92 -24.76
N ILE A 103 -15.86 -29.45 -25.83
CA ILE A 103 -14.64 -28.97 -26.47
C ILE A 103 -14.78 -27.50 -26.85
N LYS A 104 -15.86 -27.12 -27.56
CA LYS A 104 -16.13 -25.73 -27.95
C LYS A 104 -16.20 -24.80 -26.73
N LYS A 105 -16.89 -25.21 -25.67
CA LYS A 105 -17.00 -24.43 -24.42
C LYS A 105 -15.63 -24.19 -23.77
N HIS A 106 -14.79 -25.24 -23.64
CA HIS A 106 -13.46 -25.14 -23.05
C HIS A 106 -12.50 -24.33 -23.93
N SER A 107 -12.55 -24.46 -25.25
CA SER A 107 -11.76 -23.67 -26.18
C SER A 107 -12.06 -22.17 -26.07
N ILE A 108 -13.34 -21.78 -25.99
CA ILE A 108 -13.74 -20.39 -25.77
C ILE A 108 -13.20 -19.89 -24.42
N GLN A 109 -13.27 -20.72 -23.38
CA GLN A 109 -12.79 -20.37 -22.06
C GLN A 109 -11.26 -20.21 -22.02
N LYS A 110 -10.52 -21.05 -22.74
CA LYS A 110 -9.07 -20.93 -22.93
C LYS A 110 -8.70 -19.61 -23.59
N GLN A 111 -9.35 -19.25 -24.69
CA GLN A 111 -9.12 -17.99 -25.39
C GLN A 111 -9.36 -16.77 -24.49
N LYS A 112 -10.37 -16.82 -23.62
CA LYS A 112 -10.62 -15.80 -22.64
C LYS A 112 -9.44 -15.62 -21.67
N TYR A 113 -8.86 -16.71 -21.14
CA TYR A 113 -7.71 -16.65 -20.23
C TYR A 113 -6.43 -16.19 -20.94
N ILE A 114 -6.21 -16.60 -22.18
CA ILE A 114 -5.12 -16.09 -23.03
C ILE A 114 -5.28 -14.58 -23.22
N GLY A 115 -6.50 -14.08 -23.46
CA GLY A 115 -6.76 -12.64 -23.53
C GLY A 115 -6.43 -11.89 -22.24
N TYR A 116 -6.65 -12.49 -21.07
CA TYR A 116 -6.25 -11.90 -19.80
C TYR A 116 -4.74 -11.86 -19.65
N GLN A 117 -4.03 -12.94 -20.03
CA GLN A 117 -2.57 -12.97 -20.01
C GLN A 117 -1.98 -11.88 -20.90
N ASN A 118 -2.44 -11.78 -22.14
CA ASN A 118 -2.00 -10.75 -23.08
C ASN A 118 -2.23 -9.32 -22.54
N THR A 119 -3.36 -9.10 -21.85
CA THR A 119 -3.61 -7.81 -21.21
C THR A 119 -2.62 -7.50 -20.10
N ILE A 120 -2.28 -8.49 -19.26
CA ILE A 120 -1.26 -8.35 -18.21
C ILE A 120 0.09 -8.00 -18.82
N ASP A 121 0.50 -8.72 -19.87
CA ASP A 121 1.80 -8.57 -20.50
C ASP A 121 1.95 -7.23 -21.22
N THR A 122 0.89 -6.76 -21.89
CA THR A 122 0.93 -5.51 -22.64
C THR A 122 0.78 -4.27 -21.75
N THR A 123 -0.03 -4.34 -20.69
CA THR A 123 -0.28 -3.17 -19.80
C THR A 123 0.64 -3.14 -18.59
N GLY A 124 1.34 -4.24 -18.29
CA GLY A 124 2.19 -4.37 -17.11
C GLY A 124 1.43 -4.33 -15.78
N VAL A 125 0.10 -4.52 -15.79
CA VAL A 125 -0.68 -4.71 -14.55
C VAL A 125 -0.39 -6.08 -13.97
N THR A 126 -0.44 -6.21 -12.65
CA THR A 126 -0.15 -7.48 -11.97
C THR A 126 -1.36 -8.40 -11.83
N GLN A 127 -2.56 -7.86 -12.04
CA GLN A 127 -3.82 -8.57 -11.84
C GLN A 127 -4.92 -7.94 -12.71
N ILE A 128 -5.89 -8.77 -13.10
CA ILE A 128 -7.13 -8.36 -13.76
C ILE A 128 -8.31 -8.71 -12.88
N SER A 129 -9.17 -7.73 -12.62
CA SER A 129 -10.47 -7.90 -11.97
C SER A 129 -11.58 -7.72 -12.99
N THR A 130 -12.43 -8.73 -13.19
CA THR A 130 -13.47 -8.71 -14.21
C THR A 130 -14.76 -8.02 -13.77
N SER A 131 -15.02 -7.95 -12.48
CA SER A 131 -16.21 -7.27 -11.93
C SER A 131 -15.94 -5.80 -11.63
N ASP A 132 -14.79 -5.51 -11.04
CA ASP A 132 -14.34 -4.16 -10.70
C ASP A 132 -12.86 -4.03 -11.11
N PRO A 133 -12.59 -3.39 -12.28
CA PRO A 133 -11.27 -3.41 -12.91
C PRO A 133 -10.18 -2.74 -12.08
N ASP A 134 -10.55 -1.82 -11.19
CA ASP A 134 -9.59 -1.11 -10.34
C ASP A 134 -9.30 -1.83 -9.02
N SER A 135 -10.16 -2.78 -8.60
CA SER A 135 -9.93 -3.54 -7.36
C SER A 135 -8.79 -4.54 -7.51
N ARG A 136 -8.07 -4.80 -6.43
CA ARG A 136 -6.94 -5.74 -6.42
C ARG A 136 -7.05 -6.72 -5.27
N GLN A 137 -6.57 -7.94 -5.51
CA GLN A 137 -6.36 -8.89 -4.44
C GLN A 137 -5.14 -8.45 -3.65
N ILE A 138 -5.35 -8.06 -2.41
CA ILE A 138 -4.32 -7.56 -1.49
C ILE A 138 -4.37 -8.36 -0.19
N MET A 139 -3.22 -8.44 0.47
CA MET A 139 -3.13 -9.06 1.79
C MET A 139 -3.73 -8.12 2.83
N THR A 140 -4.64 -8.62 3.62
CA THR A 140 -5.24 -7.95 4.77
C THR A 140 -4.61 -8.46 6.07
N ARG A 141 -5.17 -8.13 7.22
CA ARG A 141 -4.68 -8.66 8.52
C ARG A 141 -4.71 -10.18 8.54
N ASN A 142 -3.79 -10.79 9.29
CA ASN A 142 -3.70 -12.25 9.49
C ASN A 142 -3.44 -13.07 8.22
N ASN A 143 -2.69 -12.51 7.26
CA ASN A 143 -2.35 -13.17 6.00
C ASN A 143 -3.58 -13.57 5.14
N ILE A 144 -4.75 -13.02 5.43
CA ILE A 144 -5.93 -13.21 4.61
C ILE A 144 -5.82 -12.32 3.38
N SER A 145 -5.96 -12.91 2.20
CA SER A 145 -6.01 -12.18 0.95
C SER A 145 -7.46 -11.88 0.58
N GLU A 146 -7.77 -10.61 0.28
CA GLU A 146 -9.10 -10.17 -0.13
C GLU A 146 -9.00 -9.23 -1.34
N VAL A 147 -10.08 -9.15 -2.12
CA VAL A 147 -10.18 -8.15 -3.19
C VAL A 147 -10.69 -6.85 -2.57
N ALA A 148 -9.84 -5.84 -2.57
CA ALA A 148 -10.08 -4.62 -1.80
C ALA A 148 -9.43 -3.39 -2.45
N TYR A 149 -9.75 -2.24 -1.90
CA TYR A 149 -9.06 -0.98 -2.09
C TYR A 149 -8.26 -0.62 -0.84
N THR A 150 -7.18 0.08 -1.03
CA THR A 150 -6.42 0.74 0.03
C THR A 150 -6.90 2.18 0.15
N VAL A 151 -7.28 2.60 1.34
CA VAL A 151 -7.64 3.99 1.65
C VAL A 151 -6.52 4.59 2.47
N GLN A 152 -5.74 5.46 1.86
CA GLN A 152 -4.74 6.30 2.53
C GLN A 152 -5.46 7.45 3.22
N THR A 153 -5.09 7.76 4.46
CA THR A 153 -5.72 8.82 5.24
C THR A 153 -4.66 9.65 5.95
N THR A 154 -4.87 10.95 6.03
CA THR A 154 -4.12 11.87 6.89
C THR A 154 -5.06 12.42 7.95
N VAL A 155 -4.70 12.24 9.21
CA VAL A 155 -5.51 12.63 10.38
C VAL A 155 -4.76 13.68 11.18
N ASP A 156 -5.41 14.81 11.48
CA ASP A 156 -4.87 15.81 12.39
C ASP A 156 -4.93 15.30 13.84
N ALA A 157 -3.87 15.55 14.60
CA ALA A 157 -3.68 14.99 15.93
C ALA A 157 -4.43 15.70 17.05
N LEU A 158 -4.92 16.92 16.84
CA LEU A 158 -5.56 17.70 17.91
C LEU A 158 -6.86 17.03 18.35
N HIS A 159 -7.73 16.73 17.39
CA HIS A 159 -9.04 16.13 17.65
C HIS A 159 -9.33 14.86 16.81
N ASN A 160 -8.30 14.24 16.22
CA ASN A 160 -8.40 13.03 15.39
C ASN A 160 -9.35 13.22 14.18
N ILE A 161 -9.27 14.39 13.54
CA ILE A 161 -10.07 14.74 12.37
C ILE A 161 -9.32 14.35 11.10
N PRO A 162 -9.84 13.45 10.25
CA PRO A 162 -9.31 13.22 8.91
C PRO A 162 -9.35 14.49 8.06
N ILE A 163 -8.18 14.99 7.69
CA ILE A 163 -8.04 16.17 6.83
C ILE A 163 -7.94 15.81 5.36
N ASP A 164 -7.51 14.58 5.06
CA ASP A 164 -7.42 14.08 3.69
C ASP A 164 -7.54 12.56 3.62
N PHE A 165 -8.00 12.07 2.46
CA PHE A 165 -7.98 10.66 2.11
C PHE A 165 -7.71 10.46 0.62
N LYS A 166 -7.20 9.28 0.25
CA LYS A 166 -7.01 8.86 -1.13
C LYS A 166 -7.30 7.36 -1.26
N VAL A 167 -8.26 7.01 -2.10
CA VAL A 167 -8.49 5.61 -2.46
C VAL A 167 -7.52 5.20 -3.56
N THR A 168 -6.86 4.06 -3.38
CA THR A 168 -5.88 3.50 -4.30
C THR A 168 -5.99 1.97 -4.33
N ASN A 169 -5.39 1.36 -5.30
CA ASN A 169 -5.19 -0.09 -5.39
C ASN A 169 -3.72 -0.50 -5.22
N GLU A 170 -2.89 0.41 -4.74
CA GLU A 170 -1.48 0.22 -4.47
C GLU A 170 -1.22 -0.01 -2.97
N ASN A 171 -0.01 -0.45 -2.63
CA ASN A 171 0.43 -0.58 -1.26
C ASN A 171 0.94 0.75 -0.68
N ASP A 172 1.32 0.74 0.59
CA ASP A 172 1.66 1.93 1.35
C ASP A 172 3.05 2.50 1.02
N SER A 173 3.95 1.68 0.45
CA SER A 173 5.38 1.98 0.31
C SER A 173 5.73 3.20 -0.55
N LYS A 174 4.79 3.69 -1.38
CA LYS A 174 4.96 4.87 -2.24
C LYS A 174 3.86 5.91 -2.05
N ALA A 175 3.19 5.89 -0.91
CA ALA A 175 2.02 6.73 -0.68
C ALA A 175 2.32 8.00 0.14
N MET A 176 3.35 7.96 0.99
CA MET A 176 3.64 9.03 1.96
C MET A 176 3.86 10.39 1.31
N GLY A 177 4.79 10.49 0.36
CA GLY A 177 5.13 11.77 -0.28
C GLY A 177 3.94 12.44 -0.97
N GLY A 178 3.10 11.63 -1.64
CA GLY A 178 1.87 12.12 -2.25
C GLY A 178 0.86 12.65 -1.23
N MET A 179 0.70 11.97 -0.08
CA MET A 179 -0.19 12.41 1.00
C MET A 179 0.36 13.65 1.72
N LEU A 180 1.67 13.73 1.96
CA LEU A 180 2.32 14.91 2.54
C LEU A 180 2.12 16.17 1.69
N ARG A 181 2.31 16.07 0.37
CA ARG A 181 2.04 17.19 -0.54
C ARG A 181 0.58 17.68 -0.43
N ARG A 182 -0.37 16.74 -0.33
CA ARG A 182 -1.79 17.08 -0.19
C ARG A 182 -2.07 17.71 1.17
N ALA A 183 -1.49 17.18 2.25
CA ALA A 183 -1.61 17.76 3.59
C ALA A 183 -1.06 19.19 3.64
N LYS A 184 0.13 19.43 3.07
CA LYS A 184 0.72 20.77 2.92
C LYS A 184 -0.23 21.75 2.23
N ASN A 185 -0.87 21.32 1.14
CA ASN A 185 -1.83 22.17 0.41
C ASN A 185 -3.12 22.44 1.20
N ILE A 186 -3.57 21.50 2.03
CA ILE A 186 -4.77 21.63 2.86
C ILE A 186 -4.50 22.54 4.06
N LEU A 187 -3.37 22.36 4.73
CA LEU A 187 -2.97 23.14 5.89
C LEU A 187 -2.44 24.54 5.52
N GLY A 188 -1.97 24.73 4.27
CA GLY A 188 -1.41 26.00 3.79
C GLY A 188 0.04 26.25 4.20
N HIS A 189 0.69 25.30 4.88
CA HIS A 189 2.07 25.40 5.34
C HIS A 189 2.76 24.03 5.36
N ASN A 190 4.06 23.98 5.60
CA ASN A 190 4.86 22.77 5.76
C ASN A 190 5.46 22.62 7.18
N ASN A 191 5.12 23.52 8.09
CA ASN A 191 5.59 23.50 9.47
C ASN A 191 4.73 22.53 10.30
N PHE A 192 4.81 21.24 9.99
CA PHE A 192 4.17 20.17 10.75
C PHE A 192 5.03 18.91 10.72
N THR A 193 4.87 18.08 11.74
CA THR A 193 5.45 16.73 11.78
C THR A 193 4.42 15.71 11.32
N ALA A 194 4.83 14.76 10.47
CA ALA A 194 3.98 13.67 10.03
C ALA A 194 4.50 12.32 10.52
N ILE A 195 3.62 11.51 11.11
CA ILE A 195 3.97 10.22 11.69
C ILE A 195 3.32 9.06 10.93
N TYR A 196 4.14 8.05 10.55
CA TYR A 196 3.73 6.91 9.73
C TYR A 196 4.24 5.58 10.30
N ASP A 197 3.62 4.48 9.91
CA ASP A 197 4.10 3.16 10.27
C ASP A 197 5.27 2.68 9.37
N LYS A 198 5.80 1.49 9.67
CA LYS A 198 6.92 0.87 8.93
C LYS A 198 6.60 0.54 7.47
N GLY A 199 5.31 0.45 7.09
CA GLY A 199 4.88 0.19 5.71
C GLY A 199 5.22 1.33 4.75
N TYR A 200 5.45 2.53 5.27
CA TYR A 200 5.84 3.73 4.52
C TYR A 200 7.35 3.98 4.49
N HIS A 201 8.16 3.12 5.13
CA HIS A 201 9.61 3.29 5.25
C HIS A 201 10.31 3.00 3.91
N THR A 202 10.34 3.98 3.03
CA THR A 202 10.95 3.89 1.70
C THR A 202 11.85 5.10 1.44
N GLY A 203 13.09 4.86 0.98
CA GLY A 203 14.08 5.91 0.81
C GLY A 203 13.64 7.06 -0.11
N SER A 204 12.98 6.75 -1.23
CA SER A 204 12.43 7.77 -2.14
C SER A 204 11.32 8.61 -1.51
N GLU A 205 10.57 8.07 -0.55
CA GLU A 205 9.52 8.79 0.15
C GLU A 205 10.11 9.76 1.18
N PHE A 206 11.22 9.39 1.83
CA PHE A 206 11.99 10.31 2.67
C PHE A 206 12.57 11.47 1.85
N ASP A 207 13.08 11.19 0.67
CA ASP A 207 13.57 12.24 -0.25
C ASP A 207 12.43 13.18 -0.67
N TYR A 208 11.25 12.61 -0.92
CA TYR A 208 10.07 13.42 -1.24
C TYR A 208 9.65 14.31 -0.07
N ALA A 209 9.62 13.78 1.16
CA ALA A 209 9.31 14.54 2.38
C ALA A 209 10.33 15.66 2.61
N ASN A 210 11.63 15.36 2.44
CA ASN A 210 12.72 16.34 2.56
C ASN A 210 12.57 17.50 1.54
N ARG A 211 12.24 17.18 0.29
CA ARG A 211 11.97 18.21 -0.74
C ARG A 211 10.76 19.08 -0.44
N LEU A 212 9.77 18.57 0.28
CA LEU A 212 8.62 19.33 0.75
C LEU A 212 8.93 20.20 1.97
N GLY A 213 10.07 19.97 2.62
CA GLY A 213 10.45 20.60 3.89
C GLY A 213 9.57 20.16 5.05
N ILE A 214 9.17 18.88 5.08
CA ILE A 214 8.28 18.32 6.12
C ILE A 214 9.05 17.26 6.90
N ASP A 215 9.06 17.40 8.22
CA ASP A 215 9.62 16.39 9.11
C ASP A 215 8.72 15.18 9.24
N VAL A 216 9.32 14.00 9.07
CA VAL A 216 8.60 12.73 9.18
C VAL A 216 9.22 11.84 10.25
N LEU A 217 8.37 11.11 10.97
CA LEU A 217 8.73 10.06 11.91
C LEU A 217 8.10 8.75 11.40
N VAL A 218 8.91 7.93 10.73
CA VAL A 218 8.44 6.67 10.13
C VAL A 218 9.08 5.49 10.84
N ALA A 219 8.28 4.58 11.40
CA ALA A 219 8.80 3.41 12.09
C ALA A 219 9.80 2.63 11.24
N ILE A 220 10.86 2.18 11.88
CA ILE A 220 11.92 1.42 11.22
C ILE A 220 11.48 -0.04 11.12
N PRO A 221 11.47 -0.64 9.92
CA PRO A 221 11.19 -2.06 9.77
C PRO A 221 12.32 -2.89 10.42
N GLY A 222 11.96 -4.03 10.97
CA GLY A 222 12.96 -4.99 11.45
C GLY A 222 13.87 -5.45 10.32
N VAL A 223 15.08 -5.87 10.68
CA VAL A 223 16.08 -6.38 9.74
C VAL A 223 15.55 -7.68 9.11
N SER A 224 15.60 -7.77 7.78
CA SER A 224 15.07 -8.92 7.04
C SER A 224 16.06 -10.10 6.96
N ALA A 225 17.34 -9.83 7.13
CA ALA A 225 18.40 -10.84 7.12
C ALA A 225 19.49 -10.44 8.12
N HIS A 226 19.78 -11.33 9.04
CA HIS A 226 20.80 -11.15 10.05
C HIS A 226 22.12 -11.80 9.64
N ALA A 227 23.22 -11.28 10.21
CA ALA A 227 24.49 -12.00 10.21
C ALA A 227 24.34 -13.35 10.97
N PRO A 228 25.23 -14.31 10.80
CA PRO A 228 25.22 -15.54 11.59
C PRO A 228 25.22 -15.26 13.11
N ASP A 229 25.93 -14.22 13.55
CA ASP A 229 25.91 -13.67 14.90
C ASP A 229 25.41 -12.22 14.82
N LEU A 230 24.39 -11.87 15.61
CA LEU A 230 23.75 -10.56 15.61
C LEU A 230 24.72 -9.40 15.93
N ALA A 231 25.79 -9.65 16.66
CA ALA A 231 26.83 -8.65 16.93
C ALA A 231 27.53 -8.14 15.65
N PHE A 232 27.32 -8.81 14.52
CA PHE A 232 27.86 -8.43 13.20
C PHE A 232 26.77 -7.99 12.22
N ASP A 233 25.59 -7.65 12.68
CA ASP A 233 24.56 -7.04 11.84
C ASP A 233 25.00 -5.67 11.32
N VAL A 234 24.40 -5.21 10.24
CA VAL A 234 24.76 -3.97 9.54
C VAL A 234 24.75 -2.75 10.47
N GLU A 235 23.91 -2.75 11.49
CA GLU A 235 23.80 -1.65 12.46
C GLU A 235 25.06 -1.46 13.31
N HIS A 236 25.88 -2.49 13.45
CA HIS A 236 27.17 -2.43 14.17
C HIS A 236 28.34 -1.94 13.32
N PHE A 237 28.10 -1.70 12.01
CA PHE A 237 29.09 -1.10 11.11
C PHE A 237 28.97 0.42 11.15
N LYS A 238 30.01 1.11 11.58
CA LYS A 238 30.03 2.57 11.73
C LYS A 238 30.39 3.24 10.40
N TYR A 239 29.52 4.09 9.89
CA TYR A 239 29.79 4.87 8.69
C TYR A 239 30.50 6.18 9.01
N HIS A 240 31.59 6.45 8.31
CA HIS A 240 32.34 7.69 8.35
C HIS A 240 32.07 8.49 7.09
N GLN A 241 31.39 9.62 7.23
CA GLN A 241 30.95 10.42 6.10
C GLN A 241 32.11 11.13 5.38
N GLU A 242 33.12 11.63 6.14
CA GLU A 242 34.26 12.37 5.60
C GLU A 242 35.12 11.52 4.68
N THR A 243 35.31 10.25 5.01
CA THR A 243 36.14 9.31 4.24
C THR A 243 35.33 8.39 3.33
N ASP A 244 34.00 8.46 3.39
CA ASP A 244 33.08 7.55 2.68
C ASP A 244 33.44 6.06 2.90
N THR A 245 33.62 5.67 4.18
CA THR A 245 34.01 4.32 4.57
C THR A 245 33.13 3.77 5.68
N TYR A 246 33.17 2.45 5.88
CA TYR A 246 32.61 1.80 7.06
C TYR A 246 33.71 1.17 7.89
N ILE A 247 33.58 1.21 9.22
CA ILE A 247 34.39 0.40 10.14
C ILE A 247 33.53 -0.74 10.66
N CYS A 248 34.01 -1.97 10.51
CA CYS A 248 33.33 -3.17 10.99
C CYS A 248 33.55 -3.41 12.49
N PRO A 249 32.81 -4.31 13.15
CA PRO A 249 33.01 -4.65 14.55
C PRO A 249 34.43 -5.23 14.92
N ALA A 250 35.16 -5.69 13.88
CA ALA A 250 36.57 -6.11 14.04
C ALA A 250 37.59 -4.97 13.76
N ASN A 251 37.14 -3.71 13.73
CA ASN A 251 37.92 -2.49 13.44
C ASN A 251 38.56 -2.44 12.05
N GLU A 252 38.12 -3.27 11.11
CA GLU A 252 38.58 -3.21 9.72
C GLU A 252 37.80 -2.20 8.91
N THR A 253 38.49 -1.46 8.04
CA THR A 253 37.89 -0.45 7.17
C THR A 253 37.39 -1.08 5.87
N LEU A 254 36.10 -0.87 5.57
CA LEU A 254 35.48 -1.22 4.31
C LEU A 254 35.44 0.04 3.42
N THR A 255 35.98 -0.09 2.23
CA THR A 255 36.04 0.99 1.24
C THR A 255 35.08 0.77 0.07
N THR A 256 34.80 1.82 -0.66
CA THR A 256 34.01 1.79 -1.90
C THR A 256 34.90 2.19 -3.10
N ASN A 257 34.55 1.71 -4.28
CA ASN A 257 35.15 2.21 -5.54
C ASN A 257 34.47 3.49 -6.05
N GLY A 258 33.55 4.08 -5.28
CA GLY A 258 32.82 5.30 -5.64
C GLY A 258 31.64 5.07 -6.60
N ASN A 259 31.52 3.92 -7.24
CA ASN A 259 30.48 3.67 -8.24
C ASN A 259 29.12 3.38 -7.61
N TRP A 260 28.06 3.83 -8.30
CA TRP A 260 26.69 3.51 -7.98
C TRP A 260 26.19 2.35 -8.83
N TYR A 261 25.52 1.41 -8.19
CA TYR A 261 24.95 0.22 -8.80
C TYR A 261 23.43 0.23 -8.67
N ALA A 262 22.73 0.03 -9.78
CA ALA A 262 21.27 -0.02 -9.80
C ALA A 262 20.76 -1.35 -9.22
N LYS A 263 20.09 -1.29 -8.09
CA LYS A 263 19.39 -2.43 -7.48
C LYS A 263 17.91 -2.36 -7.82
N LYS A 264 17.43 -3.33 -8.59
CA LYS A 264 16.01 -3.46 -8.93
C LYS A 264 15.26 -4.20 -7.84
N ASN A 265 14.14 -3.64 -7.39
CA ASN A 265 13.20 -4.31 -6.51
C ASN A 265 11.78 -4.11 -7.07
N GLY A 266 11.27 -5.13 -7.78
CA GLY A 266 10.06 -5.01 -8.56
C GLY A 266 10.16 -3.90 -9.61
N LYS A 267 9.27 -2.92 -9.56
CA LYS A 267 9.28 -1.73 -10.45
C LYS A 267 10.16 -0.57 -9.94
N SER A 268 10.80 -0.72 -8.78
CA SER A 268 11.64 0.32 -8.20
C SER A 268 13.11 0.06 -8.47
N ILE A 269 13.85 1.13 -8.76
CA ILE A 269 15.31 1.11 -8.93
C ILE A 269 15.89 2.02 -7.85
N THR A 270 16.83 1.52 -7.06
CA THR A 270 17.57 2.29 -6.06
C THR A 270 19.06 2.19 -6.35
N GLN A 271 19.75 3.32 -6.30
CA GLN A 271 21.20 3.34 -6.46
C GLN A 271 21.85 2.95 -5.12
N MET A 272 22.81 2.02 -5.19
CA MET A 272 23.54 1.49 -4.04
C MET A 272 25.03 1.64 -4.25
N LYS A 273 25.76 2.09 -3.23
CA LYS A 273 27.21 1.94 -3.15
C LYS A 273 27.56 0.66 -2.41
N HIS A 274 28.65 0.03 -2.81
CA HIS A 274 29.15 -1.20 -2.24
C HIS A 274 30.42 -0.92 -1.45
N TYR A 275 30.48 -1.39 -0.19
CA TYR A 275 31.64 -1.29 0.69
C TYR A 275 32.13 -2.68 1.06
N LYS A 276 33.42 -2.92 0.91
CA LYS A 276 34.07 -4.21 1.17
C LYS A 276 35.53 -4.01 1.56
N THR A 277 36.14 -5.04 2.13
CA THR A 277 37.57 -5.12 2.44
C THR A 277 38.13 -6.50 2.16
N SER A 278 39.39 -6.58 1.73
CA SER A 278 40.11 -7.85 1.56
C SER A 278 40.44 -8.52 2.89
N ALA A 279 40.55 -7.75 3.97
CA ALA A 279 40.82 -8.25 5.32
C ALA A 279 39.77 -9.29 5.80
N CYS A 280 38.57 -9.29 5.22
CA CYS A 280 37.55 -10.32 5.53
C CYS A 280 38.03 -11.76 5.28
N LEU A 281 38.88 -11.99 4.30
CA LEU A 281 39.30 -13.36 3.90
C LEU A 281 40.22 -14.02 4.94
N THR A 282 40.92 -13.23 5.75
CA THR A 282 41.81 -13.69 6.83
C THR A 282 41.24 -13.41 8.22
N CYS A 283 40.03 -12.91 8.31
CA CYS A 283 39.41 -12.51 9.57
C CYS A 283 38.94 -13.73 10.38
N GLU A 284 39.36 -13.85 11.62
CA GLU A 284 38.97 -14.92 12.55
C GLU A 284 37.45 -14.94 12.82
N LEU A 285 36.81 -13.74 12.75
CA LEU A 285 35.36 -13.56 12.97
C LEU A 285 34.51 -13.76 11.72
N TYR A 286 35.14 -14.16 10.62
CA TYR A 286 34.48 -14.30 9.32
C TYR A 286 33.17 -15.10 9.36
N LYS A 287 33.22 -16.32 9.97
CA LYS A 287 32.06 -17.22 10.04
C LYS A 287 30.90 -16.66 10.89
N LYS A 288 31.20 -15.79 11.85
CA LYS A 288 30.19 -15.07 12.66
C LYS A 288 29.59 -13.89 11.90
N CYS A 289 30.38 -13.25 11.04
CA CYS A 289 29.99 -12.02 10.34
C CYS A 289 29.23 -12.28 9.04
N THR A 290 29.65 -13.27 8.24
CA THR A 290 29.06 -13.49 6.90
C THR A 290 29.17 -14.93 6.41
N LYS A 291 28.17 -15.34 5.61
CA LYS A 291 28.20 -16.62 4.86
C LYS A 291 28.72 -16.44 3.44
N ASN A 292 28.99 -15.20 3.00
CA ASN A 292 29.39 -14.91 1.62
C ASN A 292 30.88 -15.22 1.42
N ALA A 293 31.24 -16.16 0.57
CA ALA A 293 32.62 -16.60 0.29
C ALA A 293 33.60 -15.48 -0.12
N LYS A 294 33.09 -14.32 -0.56
CA LYS A 294 33.89 -13.15 -0.94
C LYS A 294 34.01 -12.07 0.16
N GLY A 295 33.64 -12.41 1.40
CA GLY A 295 33.65 -11.46 2.53
C GLY A 295 32.35 -10.69 2.70
N ARG A 296 32.32 -9.83 3.72
CA ARG A 296 31.16 -8.99 4.01
C ARG A 296 31.02 -7.88 2.96
N LEU A 297 29.80 -7.73 2.43
CA LEU A 297 29.41 -6.61 1.57
C LEU A 297 28.39 -5.76 2.34
N ILE A 298 28.65 -4.46 2.46
CA ILE A 298 27.68 -3.48 2.93
C ILE A 298 27.15 -2.70 1.73
N GLU A 299 25.84 -2.72 1.55
CA GLU A 299 25.13 -1.93 0.54
C GLU A 299 24.56 -0.67 1.20
N ARG A 300 24.96 0.51 0.70
CA ARG A 300 24.46 1.80 1.16
C ARG A 300 23.65 2.46 0.07
N SER A 301 22.37 2.72 0.31
CA SER A 301 21.51 3.39 -0.65
C SER A 301 21.80 4.89 -0.74
N GLN A 302 21.47 5.50 -1.88
CA GLN A 302 21.52 6.96 -2.06
C GLN A 302 20.70 7.74 -1.04
N TYR A 303 19.70 7.09 -0.41
CA TYR A 303 18.83 7.67 0.62
C TYR A 303 19.27 7.35 2.05
N ALA A 304 20.42 6.69 2.24
CA ALA A 304 20.84 6.21 3.56
C ALA A 304 20.97 7.33 4.59
N HIS A 305 21.38 8.54 4.16
CA HIS A 305 21.46 9.69 5.05
C HIS A 305 20.09 10.14 5.57
N LEU A 306 19.05 10.14 4.72
CA LEU A 306 17.67 10.49 5.11
C LEU A 306 17.05 9.43 6.03
N ILE A 307 17.35 8.16 5.77
CA ILE A 307 16.92 7.05 6.62
C ILE A 307 17.57 7.18 8.01
N TYR A 308 18.85 7.51 8.07
CA TYR A 308 19.55 7.76 9.34
C TYR A 308 18.97 8.97 10.09
N GLN A 309 18.71 10.07 9.38
CA GLN A 309 18.05 11.25 9.97
C GLN A 309 16.67 10.90 10.54
N ASN A 310 15.89 10.08 9.85
CA ASN A 310 14.61 9.59 10.39
C ASN A 310 14.81 8.77 11.67
N LYS A 311 15.83 7.90 11.73
CA LYS A 311 16.18 7.15 12.95
C LYS A 311 16.44 8.09 14.13
N VAL A 312 17.33 9.07 13.93
CA VAL A 312 17.66 10.07 14.98
C VAL A 312 16.41 10.86 15.39
N ARG A 313 15.56 11.25 14.43
CA ARG A 313 14.31 11.97 14.76
C ARG A 313 13.37 11.11 15.58
N ILE A 314 13.20 9.82 15.25
CA ILE A 314 12.34 8.91 16.05
C ILE A 314 12.91 8.73 17.46
N ASP A 315 14.19 8.49 17.59
CA ASP A 315 14.83 8.28 18.89
C ASP A 315 14.64 9.52 19.81
N ASN A 316 14.77 10.72 19.25
CA ASN A 316 14.57 11.99 19.97
C ASN A 316 13.09 12.33 20.23
N ASN A 317 12.16 11.78 19.45
CA ASN A 317 10.73 12.13 19.50
C ASN A 317 9.84 10.89 19.68
N TYR A 318 10.32 9.88 20.37
CA TYR A 318 9.61 8.61 20.54
C TYR A 318 8.22 8.78 21.16
N GLN A 319 8.06 9.69 22.11
CA GLN A 319 6.77 9.97 22.75
C GLN A 319 5.75 10.56 21.75
N ILE A 320 6.19 11.39 20.81
CA ILE A 320 5.34 11.91 19.74
C ILE A 320 4.96 10.77 18.80
N TYR A 321 5.92 9.93 18.40
CA TYR A 321 5.67 8.79 17.53
C TYR A 321 4.63 7.81 18.12
N ARG A 322 4.67 7.53 19.41
CA ARG A 322 3.71 6.63 20.08
C ARG A 322 2.24 7.07 19.95
N ARG A 323 2.00 8.36 19.78
CA ARG A 323 0.62 8.89 19.59
C ARG A 323 -0.01 8.44 18.28
N ARG A 324 0.79 8.00 17.29
CA ARG A 324 0.31 7.63 15.95
C ARG A 324 -0.91 6.70 16.00
N GLN A 325 -0.78 5.62 16.74
CA GLN A 325 -1.81 4.59 16.80
C GLN A 325 -3.14 5.16 17.30
N ALA A 326 -3.14 5.89 18.38
CA ALA A 326 -4.34 6.51 18.94
C ALA A 326 -5.01 7.50 17.96
N ILE A 327 -4.19 8.28 17.21
CA ILE A 327 -4.69 9.26 16.26
C ILE A 327 -5.41 8.58 15.08
N VAL A 328 -4.79 7.58 14.45
CA VAL A 328 -5.34 6.95 13.24
C VAL A 328 -6.39 5.88 13.55
N GLU A 329 -6.30 5.20 14.69
CA GLU A 329 -7.28 4.18 15.07
C GLU A 329 -8.62 4.78 15.46
N HIS A 330 -8.68 6.01 15.95
CA HIS A 330 -9.93 6.64 16.33
C HIS A 330 -10.93 6.73 15.16
N PRO A 331 -10.64 7.36 14.01
CA PRO A 331 -11.56 7.37 12.88
C PRO A 331 -11.84 5.97 12.33
N TYR A 332 -10.85 5.11 12.25
CA TYR A 332 -11.05 3.75 11.74
C TYR A 332 -11.88 2.88 12.70
N GLY A 333 -11.73 3.05 14.01
CA GLY A 333 -12.54 2.38 15.01
C GLY A 333 -14.01 2.75 14.90
N VAL A 334 -14.31 4.03 14.76
CA VAL A 334 -15.69 4.52 14.57
C VAL A 334 -16.26 4.00 13.24
N ILE A 335 -15.55 4.26 12.13
CA ILE A 335 -16.05 3.94 10.78
C ILE A 335 -16.24 2.43 10.60
N LYS A 336 -15.25 1.62 11.00
CA LYS A 336 -15.30 0.18 10.76
C LYS A 336 -16.07 -0.57 11.86
N ARG A 337 -15.79 -0.30 13.14
CA ARG A 337 -16.36 -1.10 14.24
C ARG A 337 -17.73 -0.62 14.66
N GLN A 338 -17.94 0.70 14.83
CA GLN A 338 -19.22 1.21 15.26
C GLN A 338 -20.23 1.31 14.11
N TRP A 339 -19.80 1.75 12.91
CA TRP A 339 -20.70 1.93 11.77
C TRP A 339 -20.69 0.75 10.78
N GLY A 340 -19.87 -0.25 11.00
CA GLY A 340 -19.82 -1.47 10.18
C GLY A 340 -19.34 -1.26 8.74
N PHE A 341 -18.63 -0.16 8.44
CA PHE A 341 -18.18 0.15 7.09
C PHE A 341 -16.86 -0.57 6.75
N TYR A 342 -16.96 -1.87 6.45
CA TYR A 342 -15.80 -2.71 6.10
C TYR A 342 -15.58 -2.86 4.60
N TYR A 343 -16.54 -2.49 3.78
CA TYR A 343 -16.51 -2.70 2.34
C TYR A 343 -17.09 -1.49 1.59
N ILE A 344 -16.63 -1.33 0.35
CA ILE A 344 -17.12 -0.30 -0.55
C ILE A 344 -18.35 -0.81 -1.26
N MET A 345 -19.44 -0.09 -1.16
CA MET A 345 -20.76 -0.48 -1.67
C MET A 345 -20.94 -0.21 -3.17
N THR A 346 -20.07 0.58 -3.78
CA THR A 346 -20.09 0.91 -5.19
C THR A 346 -19.35 -0.15 -6.00
N LYS A 347 -19.92 -0.58 -7.12
CA LYS A 347 -19.43 -1.77 -7.81
C LYS A 347 -18.23 -1.58 -8.71
N LYS A 348 -17.81 -0.36 -9.07
CA LYS A 348 -16.75 -0.19 -10.09
C LYS A 348 -15.97 1.10 -9.88
N THR A 349 -14.67 0.96 -10.06
CA THR A 349 -13.67 2.01 -10.20
C THR A 349 -13.32 2.79 -8.92
N ILE A 350 -12.07 3.19 -8.83
CA ILE A 350 -11.53 4.07 -7.77
C ILE A 350 -12.36 5.36 -7.63
N LYS A 351 -12.90 5.88 -8.75
CA LYS A 351 -13.72 7.09 -8.74
C LYS A 351 -14.96 6.97 -7.85
N HIS A 352 -15.71 5.86 -7.99
CA HIS A 352 -16.90 5.62 -7.21
C HIS A 352 -16.58 5.13 -5.78
N ALA A 353 -15.53 4.32 -5.64
CA ALA A 353 -14.99 3.94 -4.34
C ALA A 353 -14.59 5.19 -3.52
N SER A 354 -13.97 6.17 -4.16
CA SER A 354 -13.63 7.46 -3.53
C SER A 354 -14.87 8.24 -3.08
N ALA A 355 -15.98 8.14 -3.78
CA ALA A 355 -17.23 8.78 -3.38
C ALA A 355 -17.82 8.13 -2.11
N ASP A 356 -17.87 6.80 -2.04
CA ASP A 356 -18.33 6.09 -0.84
C ASP A 356 -17.45 6.42 0.38
N VAL A 357 -16.14 6.42 0.20
CA VAL A 357 -15.19 6.81 1.25
C VAL A 357 -15.36 8.28 1.64
N GLY A 358 -15.56 9.17 0.66
CA GLY A 358 -15.77 10.59 0.92
C GLY A 358 -17.02 10.85 1.76
N LEU A 359 -18.12 10.13 1.52
CA LEU A 359 -19.34 10.27 2.32
C LEU A 359 -19.15 9.80 3.76
N ILE A 360 -18.50 8.65 3.97
CA ILE A 360 -18.31 8.12 5.33
C ILE A 360 -17.37 9.02 6.15
N PHE A 361 -16.31 9.55 5.53
CA PHE A 361 -15.43 10.51 6.20
C PHE A 361 -16.12 11.87 6.43
N THR A 362 -17.00 12.32 5.54
CA THR A 362 -17.84 13.49 5.75
C THR A 362 -18.73 13.30 6.97
N ALA A 363 -19.42 12.17 7.08
CA ALA A 363 -20.26 11.85 8.24
C ALA A 363 -19.44 11.79 9.53
N TYR A 364 -18.24 11.18 9.47
CA TYR A 364 -17.34 11.15 10.63
C TYR A 364 -16.93 12.56 11.07
N ASN A 365 -16.46 13.40 10.13
CA ASN A 365 -16.02 14.75 10.44
C ASN A 365 -17.17 15.60 11.03
N LEU A 366 -18.35 15.59 10.42
CA LEU A 366 -19.51 16.31 10.94
C LEU A 366 -19.85 15.88 12.35
N ARG A 367 -19.99 14.56 12.59
CA ARG A 367 -20.27 14.04 13.93
C ARG A 367 -19.18 14.45 14.93
N ARG A 368 -17.92 14.41 14.53
CA ARG A 368 -16.81 14.79 15.41
C ARG A 368 -16.84 16.29 15.74
N ILE A 369 -17.09 17.14 14.75
CA ILE A 369 -17.20 18.58 14.90
C ILE A 369 -18.36 18.91 15.87
N PHE A 370 -19.56 18.37 15.66
CA PHE A 370 -20.70 18.61 16.54
C PHE A 370 -20.41 18.19 17.98
N ASN A 371 -19.87 16.98 18.19
CA ASN A 371 -19.55 16.53 19.54
C ASN A 371 -18.51 17.41 20.25
N LEU A 372 -17.59 18.03 19.50
CA LEU A 372 -16.56 18.91 20.09
C LEU A 372 -17.11 20.31 20.40
N ILE A 373 -18.02 20.79 19.57
CA ILE A 373 -18.66 22.10 19.81
C ILE A 373 -19.66 22.01 20.96
N ASP A 374 -20.51 20.98 21.00
CA ASP A 374 -21.51 20.78 22.05
C ASP A 374 -20.90 20.60 23.45
N HIS A 375 -19.68 20.08 23.55
CA HIS A 375 -18.95 19.96 24.82
C HIS A 375 -18.27 21.26 25.26
N ASN A 376 -18.18 22.28 24.40
CA ASN A 376 -17.58 23.59 24.69
C ASN A 376 -18.63 24.69 24.88
N LEU A 377 -19.93 24.39 24.75
CA LEU A 377 -21.08 25.21 25.12
C LEU A 377 -21.63 24.78 26.47
#